data_ec8da0db24671b6cee4c694155b061df
#
_entry.id   ec8da0db24671b6cee4c694155b061df
#
_cell.length_a   1.000
_cell.length_b   1.000
_cell.length_c   1.000
_cell.angle_alpha   90.00
_cell.angle_beta   90.00
_cell.angle_gamma   90.00
#
_symmetry.space_group_name_H-M   'P 1'
#
loop_
_entity.id
_entity.type
_entity.pdbx_description
1 polymer ?
#
loop_
_entity_poly.entity_id
_entity_poly.type
_entity_poly.pdbx_seq_one_letter_code
_entity_poly.pdbx_strand_id
1 'polypeptide(L)'
;MQTQTEVRTDVRDMEGINRWRGAGLTLVLAWFTIGGLAHFIWPGHLAEAIPPALPWREAAVYITGFFELVGAAGVALSRFRRAAGLGLVALTLCITPASVYMWVYAERFATIPEGLLLLRLPLQVVLIALIWWVTQPRMLTPEDARG
;
A
#
# COMPACT_ATOMS: atom_id res chain seq x y z
N MET A 1 28.68 12.58 -30.28
CA MET A 1 29.65 12.54 -29.16
C MET A 1 28.91 13.11 -27.94
N GLN A 2 28.27 12.23 -27.16
CA GLN A 2 27.61 12.65 -25.91
C GLN A 2 28.69 13.14 -24.94
N THR A 3 28.46 14.28 -24.35
CA THR A 3 29.47 14.86 -23.48
C THR A 3 29.47 14.08 -22.15
N GLN A 4 30.64 13.93 -21.52
CA GLN A 4 30.83 13.25 -20.22
C GLN A 4 29.90 13.82 -19.12
N THR A 5 29.41 15.03 -19.30
CA THR A 5 28.50 15.72 -18.40
C THR A 5 27.06 15.16 -18.51
N GLU A 6 26.58 14.82 -19.71
CA GLU A 6 25.24 14.24 -19.93
C GLU A 6 25.15 12.83 -19.35
N VAL A 7 26.19 12.00 -19.57
CA VAL A 7 26.26 10.65 -19.00
C VAL A 7 26.26 10.69 -17.46
N ARG A 8 26.96 11.67 -16.88
CA ARG A 8 27.04 11.82 -15.41
C ARG A 8 25.76 12.29 -14.76
N THR A 9 24.96 13.14 -15.44
CA THR A 9 23.63 13.54 -14.97
C THR A 9 22.66 12.38 -15.04
N ASP A 10 22.65 11.63 -16.09
CA ASP A 10 21.75 10.48 -16.29
C ASP A 10 21.99 9.39 -15.22
N VAL A 11 23.25 9.06 -14.91
CA VAL A 11 23.60 8.10 -13.84
C VAL A 11 23.13 8.58 -12.46
N ARG A 12 23.28 9.86 -12.15
CA ARG A 12 22.81 10.43 -10.86
C ARG A 12 21.30 10.40 -10.73
N ASP A 13 20.58 10.68 -11.81
CA ASP A 13 19.11 10.66 -11.81
C ASP A 13 18.59 9.22 -11.68
N MET A 14 19.24 8.25 -12.28
CA MET A 14 18.91 6.82 -12.11
C MET A 14 19.18 6.32 -10.69
N GLU A 15 20.27 6.72 -10.07
CA GLU A 15 20.58 6.41 -8.67
C GLU A 15 19.55 7.05 -7.74
N GLY A 16 19.15 8.29 -8.00
CA GLY A 16 18.09 9.00 -7.26
C GLY A 16 16.77 8.24 -7.30
N ILE A 17 16.29 7.88 -8.48
CA ILE A 17 15.04 7.14 -8.67
C ILE A 17 15.08 5.77 -7.97
N ASN A 18 16.22 5.08 -7.98
CA ASN A 18 16.39 3.81 -7.27
C ASN A 18 16.26 3.96 -5.76
N ARG A 19 16.83 5.00 -5.18
CA ARG A 19 16.75 5.28 -3.74
C ARG A 19 15.30 5.59 -3.31
N TRP A 20 14.58 6.40 -4.08
CA TRP A 20 13.18 6.73 -3.80
C TRP A 20 12.26 5.51 -3.94
N ARG A 21 12.48 4.66 -4.92
CA ARG A 21 11.73 3.40 -5.05
C ARG A 21 12.03 2.44 -3.88
N GLY A 22 13.28 2.37 -3.43
CA GLY A 22 13.65 1.62 -2.25
C GLY A 22 12.92 2.13 -0.99
N ALA A 23 12.93 3.44 -0.77
CA ALA A 23 12.22 4.06 0.34
C ALA A 23 10.70 3.81 0.27
N GLY A 24 10.10 3.97 -0.91
CA GLY A 24 8.69 3.67 -1.14
C GLY A 24 8.34 2.20 -0.86
N LEU A 25 9.20 1.28 -1.29
CA LEU A 25 9.04 -0.15 -1.02
C LEU A 25 9.08 -0.44 0.49
N THR A 26 10.05 0.13 1.21
CA THR A 26 10.15 -0.01 2.68
C THR A 26 8.89 0.54 3.37
N LEU A 27 8.38 1.68 2.90
CA LEU A 27 7.15 2.26 3.45
C LEU A 27 5.93 1.34 3.24
N VAL A 28 5.77 0.78 2.04
CA VAL A 28 4.69 -0.18 1.74
C VAL A 28 4.82 -1.42 2.62
N LEU A 29 6.03 -1.99 2.74
CA LEU A 29 6.29 -3.15 3.59
C LEU A 29 5.95 -2.86 5.06
N ALA A 30 6.43 -1.73 5.60
CA ALA A 30 6.17 -1.34 6.98
C ALA A 30 4.66 -1.13 7.21
N TRP A 31 3.97 -0.45 6.30
CA TRP A 31 2.55 -0.16 6.40
C TRP A 31 1.72 -1.45 6.50
N PHE A 32 1.89 -2.37 5.55
CA PHE A 32 1.10 -3.60 5.51
C PHE A 32 1.53 -4.62 6.57
N THR A 33 2.79 -4.62 6.99
CA THR A 33 3.23 -5.49 8.10
C THR A 33 2.64 -5.01 9.42
N ILE A 34 2.72 -3.72 9.72
CA ILE A 34 2.17 -3.14 10.96
C ILE A 34 0.65 -3.24 10.95
N GLY A 35 0.00 -2.87 9.83
CA GLY A 35 -1.45 -2.98 9.66
C GLY A 35 -1.92 -4.42 9.81
N GLY A 36 -1.32 -5.36 9.09
CA GLY A 36 -1.65 -6.77 9.15
C GLY A 36 -1.51 -7.36 10.56
N LEU A 37 -0.45 -7.02 11.29
CA LEU A 37 -0.29 -7.43 12.69
C LEU A 37 -1.37 -6.83 13.60
N ALA A 38 -1.75 -5.57 13.38
CA ALA A 38 -2.79 -4.92 14.15
C ALA A 38 -4.14 -5.66 14.06
N HIS A 39 -4.44 -6.31 12.93
CA HIS A 39 -5.64 -7.12 12.75
C HIS A 39 -5.71 -8.34 13.69
N PHE A 40 -4.55 -8.85 14.10
CA PHE A 40 -4.47 -9.97 15.05
C PHE A 40 -4.38 -9.52 16.50
N ILE A 41 -3.85 -8.29 16.74
CA ILE A 41 -3.67 -7.78 18.12
C ILE A 41 -4.95 -7.10 18.61
N TRP A 42 -5.66 -6.37 17.74
CA TRP A 42 -6.87 -5.60 18.10
C TRP A 42 -8.08 -5.92 17.19
N PRO A 43 -8.45 -7.20 17.01
CA PRO A 43 -9.51 -7.59 16.07
C PRO A 43 -10.87 -6.96 16.39
N GLY A 44 -11.23 -6.86 17.68
CA GLY A 44 -12.50 -6.28 18.11
C GLY A 44 -12.67 -4.82 17.70
N HIS A 45 -11.64 -4.00 17.94
CA HIS A 45 -11.67 -2.57 17.54
C HIS A 45 -11.75 -2.38 16.02
N LEU A 46 -11.06 -3.23 15.28
CA LEU A 46 -11.09 -3.16 13.80
C LEU A 46 -12.41 -3.69 13.23
N ALA A 47 -13.07 -4.64 13.92
CA ALA A 47 -14.38 -5.12 13.53
C ALA A 47 -15.49 -4.06 13.67
N GLU A 48 -15.32 -3.06 14.55
CA GLU A 48 -16.24 -1.93 14.66
C GLU A 48 -16.29 -1.08 13.39
N ALA A 49 -15.17 -1.01 12.64
CA ALA A 49 -15.08 -0.31 11.35
C ALA A 49 -15.91 -0.96 10.24
N ILE A 50 -16.33 -2.21 10.43
CA ILE A 50 -17.11 -2.97 9.44
C ILE A 50 -18.60 -2.75 9.71
N PRO A 51 -19.41 -2.43 8.67
CA PRO A 51 -20.85 -2.22 8.82
C PRO A 51 -21.54 -3.39 9.55
N PRO A 52 -22.50 -3.12 10.48
CA PRO A 52 -23.19 -4.17 11.23
C PRO A 52 -23.99 -5.16 10.37
N ALA A 53 -24.31 -4.75 9.15
CA ALA A 53 -25.03 -5.59 8.19
C ALA A 53 -24.18 -6.76 7.65
N LEU A 54 -22.84 -6.71 7.80
CA LEU A 54 -21.97 -7.81 7.41
C LEU A 54 -21.88 -8.85 8.54
N PRO A 55 -22.23 -10.12 8.27
CA PRO A 55 -21.97 -11.21 9.19
C PRO A 55 -20.45 -11.46 9.30
N TRP A 56 -20.01 -12.05 10.40
CA TRP A 56 -18.62 -12.48 10.66
C TRP A 56 -17.55 -11.38 10.53
N ARG A 57 -17.83 -10.20 11.07
CA ARG A 57 -16.92 -9.04 11.03
C ARG A 57 -15.52 -9.36 11.54
N GLU A 58 -15.39 -10.10 12.64
CA GLU A 58 -14.07 -10.50 13.16
C GLU A 58 -13.31 -11.43 12.20
N ALA A 59 -14.02 -12.38 11.57
CA ALA A 59 -13.39 -13.23 10.57
C ALA A 59 -12.89 -12.41 9.37
N ALA A 60 -13.65 -11.42 8.93
CA ALA A 60 -13.21 -10.49 7.89
C ALA A 60 -11.94 -9.73 8.28
N VAL A 61 -11.83 -9.29 9.55
CA VAL A 61 -10.62 -8.65 10.09
C VAL A 61 -9.42 -9.58 10.00
N TYR A 62 -9.54 -10.83 10.46
CA TYR A 62 -8.43 -11.79 10.40
C TYR A 62 -8.03 -12.13 8.97
N ILE A 63 -9.00 -12.32 8.08
CA ILE A 63 -8.76 -12.60 6.66
C ILE A 63 -8.00 -11.43 6.02
N THR A 64 -8.43 -10.20 6.29
CA THR A 64 -7.76 -8.99 5.78
C THR A 64 -6.31 -8.92 6.28
N GLY A 65 -6.10 -9.06 7.59
CA GLY A 65 -4.76 -9.07 8.19
C GLY A 65 -3.85 -10.15 7.60
N PHE A 66 -4.38 -11.35 7.38
CA PHE A 66 -3.64 -12.41 6.72
C PHE A 66 -3.18 -12.03 5.31
N PHE A 67 -4.08 -11.49 4.48
CA PHE A 67 -3.73 -11.06 3.13
C PHE A 67 -2.80 -9.85 3.11
N GLU A 68 -2.88 -8.95 4.08
CA GLU A 68 -1.90 -7.86 4.24
C GLU A 68 -0.49 -8.40 4.49
N LEU A 69 -0.33 -9.35 5.40
CA LEU A 69 0.97 -9.96 5.71
C LEU A 69 1.52 -10.78 4.54
N VAL A 70 0.68 -11.59 3.91
CA VAL A 70 1.07 -12.36 2.72
C VAL A 70 1.44 -11.43 1.57
N GLY A 71 0.68 -10.35 1.37
CA GLY A 71 0.95 -9.33 0.38
C GLY A 71 2.28 -8.62 0.65
N ALA A 72 2.54 -8.20 1.90
CA ALA A 72 3.82 -7.61 2.29
C ALA A 72 4.99 -8.56 2.02
N ALA A 73 4.89 -9.83 2.45
CA ALA A 73 5.91 -10.83 2.17
C ALA A 73 6.14 -11.03 0.66
N GLY A 74 5.06 -11.08 -0.12
CA GLY A 74 5.14 -11.21 -1.57
C GLY A 74 5.79 -10.01 -2.26
N VAL A 75 5.54 -8.78 -1.77
CA VAL A 75 6.19 -7.56 -2.27
C VAL A 75 7.69 -7.53 -1.93
N ALA A 76 8.10 -8.08 -0.79
CA ALA A 76 9.51 -8.21 -0.42
C ALA A 76 10.27 -9.12 -1.39
N LEU A 77 9.62 -10.17 -1.89
CA LEU A 77 10.19 -11.13 -2.82
C LEU A 77 10.09 -10.61 -4.25
N SER A 78 11.23 -10.30 -4.88
CA SER A 78 11.30 -9.70 -6.24
C SER A 78 10.48 -10.47 -7.27
N ARG A 79 10.46 -11.81 -7.19
CA ARG A 79 9.71 -12.70 -8.09
C ARG A 79 8.19 -12.49 -8.03
N PHE A 80 7.65 -12.22 -6.85
CA PHE A 80 6.21 -12.10 -6.62
C PHE A 80 5.75 -10.65 -6.47
N ARG A 81 6.67 -9.68 -6.47
CA ARG A 81 6.43 -8.26 -6.16
C ARG A 81 5.26 -7.66 -6.94
N ARG A 82 5.18 -7.93 -8.25
CA ARG A 82 4.10 -7.38 -9.09
C ARG A 82 2.74 -7.99 -8.75
N ALA A 83 2.66 -9.32 -8.63
CA ALA A 83 1.42 -10.01 -8.31
C ALA A 83 0.93 -9.66 -6.90
N ALA A 84 1.85 -9.62 -5.92
CA ALA A 84 1.55 -9.22 -4.56
C ALA A 84 1.12 -7.75 -4.47
N GLY A 85 1.76 -6.85 -5.23
CA GLY A 85 1.37 -5.45 -5.32
C GLY A 85 -0.06 -5.29 -5.85
N LEU A 86 -0.42 -6.00 -6.92
CA LEU A 86 -1.80 -6.01 -7.44
C LEU A 86 -2.79 -6.56 -6.41
N GLY A 87 -2.42 -7.62 -5.67
CA GLY A 87 -3.22 -8.16 -4.58
C GLY A 87 -3.45 -7.15 -3.46
N LEU A 88 -2.41 -6.40 -3.05
CA LEU A 88 -2.54 -5.34 -2.04
C LEU A 88 -3.39 -4.16 -2.53
N VAL A 89 -3.29 -3.78 -3.81
CA VAL A 89 -4.19 -2.77 -4.39
C VAL A 89 -5.64 -3.25 -4.34
N ALA A 90 -5.92 -4.48 -4.78
CA ALA A 90 -7.26 -5.05 -4.74
C ALA A 90 -7.80 -5.12 -3.30
N LEU A 91 -6.97 -5.57 -2.34
CA LEU A 91 -7.32 -5.62 -0.92
C LEU A 91 -7.65 -4.23 -0.38
N THR A 92 -6.82 -3.23 -0.69
CA THR A 92 -7.03 -1.83 -0.28
C THR A 92 -8.35 -1.28 -0.85
N LEU A 93 -8.69 -1.60 -2.10
CA LEU A 93 -9.97 -1.25 -2.69
C LEU A 93 -11.15 -1.95 -1.99
N CYS A 94 -11.00 -3.23 -1.64
CA CYS A 94 -12.03 -3.98 -0.89
C CYS A 94 -12.31 -3.40 0.51
N ILE A 95 -11.32 -2.77 1.14
CA ILE A 95 -11.46 -2.14 2.47
C ILE A 95 -12.08 -0.72 2.35
N THR A 96 -12.08 -0.11 1.17
CA THR A 96 -12.61 1.24 0.96
C THR A 96 -14.04 1.45 1.49
N PRO A 97 -15.00 0.53 1.28
CA PRO A 97 -16.33 0.67 1.85
C PRO A 97 -16.36 0.80 3.37
N ALA A 98 -15.48 0.09 4.10
CA ALA A 98 -15.36 0.23 5.55
C ALA A 98 -14.82 1.62 5.95
N SER A 99 -13.85 2.15 5.21
CA SER A 99 -13.33 3.52 5.43
C SER A 99 -14.39 4.58 5.18
N VAL A 100 -15.21 4.43 4.14
CA VAL A 100 -16.35 5.31 3.85
C VAL A 100 -17.41 5.21 4.96
N TYR A 101 -17.73 3.99 5.42
CA TYR A 101 -18.66 3.76 6.52
C TYR A 101 -18.21 4.48 7.79
N MET A 102 -16.95 4.38 8.18
CA MET A 102 -16.42 5.07 9.35
C MET A 102 -16.55 6.59 9.23
N TRP A 103 -16.34 7.15 8.05
CA TRP A 103 -16.49 8.59 7.82
C TRP A 103 -17.96 9.03 7.87
N VAL A 104 -18.86 8.30 7.20
CA VAL A 104 -20.31 8.63 7.17
C VAL A 104 -20.94 8.55 8.55
N TYR A 105 -20.48 7.62 9.40
CA TYR A 105 -20.95 7.42 10.75
C TYR A 105 -19.91 7.83 11.80
N ALA A 106 -19.20 8.93 11.57
CA ALA A 106 -18.11 9.42 12.43
C ALA A 106 -18.51 9.56 13.90
N GLU A 107 -19.76 9.90 14.17
CA GLU A 107 -20.34 9.97 15.52
C GLU A 107 -20.23 8.68 16.35
N ARG A 108 -20.19 7.52 15.67
CA ARG A 108 -20.00 6.21 16.33
C ARG A 108 -18.54 5.96 16.71
N PHE A 109 -17.63 6.72 16.14
CA PHE A 109 -16.19 6.63 16.33
C PHE A 109 -15.64 7.86 17.06
N ALA A 110 -16.39 8.37 18.04
CA ALA A 110 -16.11 9.62 18.75
C ALA A 110 -14.70 9.69 19.40
N THR A 111 -14.04 8.54 19.60
CA THR A 111 -12.66 8.47 20.08
C THR A 111 -11.63 8.86 18.99
N ILE A 112 -12.04 8.87 17.72
CA ILE A 112 -11.17 9.21 16.57
C ILE A 112 -11.65 10.55 16.02
N PRO A 113 -10.77 11.57 15.94
CA PRO A 113 -11.13 12.85 15.33
C PRO A 113 -11.67 12.66 13.90
N GLU A 114 -12.78 13.29 13.58
CA GLU A 114 -13.47 13.18 12.27
C GLU A 114 -12.50 13.48 11.10
N GLY A 115 -11.62 14.47 11.27
CA GLY A 115 -10.59 14.79 10.28
C GLY A 115 -9.65 13.64 9.96
N LEU A 116 -9.36 12.75 10.92
CA LEU A 116 -8.53 11.54 10.67
C LEU A 116 -9.31 10.49 9.91
N LEU A 117 -10.62 10.35 10.14
CA LEU A 117 -11.47 9.44 9.39
C LEU A 117 -11.56 9.88 7.92
N LEU A 118 -11.71 11.19 7.67
CA LEU A 118 -11.72 11.75 6.34
C LEU A 118 -10.35 11.61 5.66
N LEU A 119 -9.24 11.82 6.40
CA LEU A 119 -7.88 11.73 5.87
C LEU A 119 -7.54 10.30 5.38
N ARG A 120 -8.18 9.27 5.93
CA ARG A 120 -7.96 7.88 5.49
C ARG A 120 -8.24 7.67 4.00
N LEU A 121 -9.25 8.35 3.43
CA LEU A 121 -9.63 8.18 2.03
C LEU A 121 -8.55 8.69 1.06
N PRO A 122 -8.07 9.95 1.14
CA PRO A 122 -6.97 10.40 0.29
C PRO A 122 -5.66 9.64 0.56
N LEU A 123 -5.39 9.27 1.82
CA LEU A 123 -4.23 8.45 2.17
C LEU A 123 -4.27 7.08 1.48
N GLN A 124 -5.45 6.48 1.36
CA GLN A 124 -5.65 5.21 0.67
C GLN A 124 -5.37 5.33 -0.84
N VAL A 125 -5.76 6.44 -1.47
CA VAL A 125 -5.44 6.72 -2.89
C VAL A 125 -3.92 6.87 -3.07
N VAL A 126 -3.26 7.61 -2.18
CA VAL A 126 -1.80 7.76 -2.20
C VAL A 126 -1.10 6.41 -2.00
N LEU A 127 -1.59 5.58 -1.09
CA LEU A 127 -1.06 4.25 -0.83
C LEU A 127 -1.19 3.34 -2.06
N ILE A 128 -2.34 3.33 -2.73
CA ILE A 128 -2.56 2.58 -3.98
C ILE A 128 -1.58 3.06 -5.07
N ALA A 129 -1.43 4.37 -5.24
CA ALA A 129 -0.50 4.94 -6.21
C ALA A 129 0.96 4.55 -5.88
N LEU A 130 1.33 4.57 -4.60
CA LEU A 130 2.66 4.18 -4.13
C LEU A 130 2.92 2.70 -4.38
N ILE A 131 1.99 1.80 -4.02
CA ILE A 131 2.09 0.36 -4.29
C ILE A 131 2.30 0.13 -5.79
N TRP A 132 1.46 0.75 -6.61
CA TRP A 132 1.55 0.65 -8.06
C TRP A 132 2.93 1.07 -8.54
N TRP A 133 3.39 2.25 -8.15
CA TRP A 133 4.67 2.80 -8.58
C TRP A 133 5.88 1.93 -8.20
N VAL A 134 5.94 1.40 -6.96
CA VAL A 134 7.10 0.63 -6.48
C VAL A 134 7.11 -0.82 -6.98
N THR A 135 5.94 -1.36 -7.37
CA THR A 135 5.82 -2.78 -7.78
C THR A 135 5.84 -2.98 -9.29
N GLN A 136 5.68 -1.92 -10.10
CA GLN A 136 5.77 -2.04 -11.55
C GLN A 136 7.21 -2.34 -12.01
N PRO A 137 7.38 -3.20 -13.04
CA PRO A 137 8.67 -3.38 -13.67
C PRO A 137 9.16 -2.05 -14.25
N ARG A 138 10.49 -1.87 -14.30
CA ARG A 138 11.07 -0.78 -15.10
C ARG A 138 10.71 -1.01 -16.55
N MET A 139 10.12 -0.01 -17.19
CA MET A 139 10.13 0.04 -18.64
C MET A 139 11.60 0.31 -19.03
N LEU A 140 12.27 -0.71 -19.56
CA LEU A 140 13.55 -0.51 -20.21
C LEU A 140 13.28 0.43 -21.40
N THR A 141 14.01 1.51 -21.48
CA THR A 141 13.95 2.38 -22.65
C THR A 141 14.57 1.62 -23.84
N PRO A 142 14.18 1.92 -25.09
CA PRO A 142 14.79 1.27 -26.27
C PRO A 142 16.32 1.44 -26.36
N GLU A 143 16.90 2.38 -25.62
CA GLU A 143 18.33 2.61 -25.48
C GLU A 143 19.02 1.56 -24.60
N ASP A 144 18.36 1.10 -23.53
CA ASP A 144 18.88 0.06 -22.64
C ASP A 144 19.01 -1.31 -23.33
N ALA A 145 18.33 -1.49 -24.46
CA ALA A 145 18.36 -2.72 -25.27
C ALA A 145 19.47 -2.73 -26.32
N ARG A 146 20.26 -1.66 -26.44
CA ARG A 146 21.30 -1.50 -27.47
C ARG A 146 22.72 -1.56 -26.94
N GLY A 147 22.92 -1.84 -25.65
CA GLY A 147 24.21 -1.97 -24.99
C GLY A 147 24.80 -3.39 -25.01
#